data_d24c808aa74444ee42b50492b9873608
#
_entry.id   d24c808aa74444ee42b50492b9873608
#
_cell.length_a   1.000
_cell.length_b   1.000
_cell.length_c   1.000
_cell.angle_alpha   90.00
_cell.angle_beta   90.00
_cell.angle_gamma   90.00
#
_symmetry.space_group_name_H-M   'P 1'
#
loop_
_entity.id
_entity.type
_entity.pdbx_description
1 polymer ?
#
loop_
_entity_poly.entity_id
_entity_poly.type
_entity_poly.pdbx_seq_one_letter_code
_entity_poly.pdbx_strand_id
1 'polypeptide(L)'
;NNPKDVAVFSKTGNSTGGIVNQDQLYFDGYQIDNSGNIRIPVLGLVNVKDQTVDDVSKLLEKKLLEEYFTPASNLFVIVKLAGIKYTINGEIGSTGTKTVFQDKLNILEAIANSGDIPLTGNKKEVVVMRKIPTGYQSETLDLTDANVINSQYFYLKPNDYIYVKPLKQKSTGLGLNGLQTLTTVLSLFGVITTTYLLVKSL
;
A
#
# COMPACT_ATOMS: atom_id res chain seq x y z
N ASN A 1 21.22 35.81 9.37
CA ASN A 1 20.26 34.89 8.71
C ASN A 1 19.80 35.53 7.41
N ASN A 2 20.41 35.13 6.31
CA ASN A 2 20.01 35.61 5.00
C ASN A 2 18.84 34.73 4.52
N PRO A 3 17.66 35.28 4.18
CA PRO A 3 16.53 34.48 3.67
C PRO A 3 16.88 33.66 2.43
N LYS A 4 17.91 34.03 1.68
CA LYS A 4 18.40 33.28 0.53
C LYS A 4 19.09 31.98 0.92
N ASP A 5 19.71 31.88 2.11
CA ASP A 5 20.39 30.68 2.57
C ASP A 5 19.39 29.63 3.05
N VAL A 6 18.27 30.08 3.60
CA VAL A 6 17.16 29.17 3.99
C VAL A 6 16.47 28.58 2.76
N ALA A 7 16.33 29.34 1.68
CA ALA A 7 15.71 28.87 0.43
C ALA A 7 16.50 27.73 -0.27
N VAL A 8 17.81 27.60 0.01
CA VAL A 8 18.64 26.50 -0.53
C VAL A 8 18.27 25.16 0.10
N PHE A 9 17.80 25.16 1.34
CA PHE A 9 17.44 23.95 2.08
C PHE A 9 15.95 23.61 2.01
N SER A 10 15.11 24.60 1.68
CA SER A 10 13.68 24.37 1.47
C SER A 10 13.42 24.11 -0.01
N LYS A 11 13.15 22.87 -0.40
CA LYS A 11 12.51 22.56 -1.68
C LYS A 11 11.03 22.99 -1.65
N THR A 12 10.79 24.23 -1.28
CA THR A 12 9.45 24.79 -1.37
C THR A 12 9.23 25.21 -2.82
N GLY A 13 8.72 24.28 -3.63
CA GLY A 13 7.99 24.69 -4.80
C GLY A 13 6.91 25.67 -4.34
N ASN A 14 6.64 26.72 -5.11
CA ASN A 14 5.57 27.70 -4.88
C ASN A 14 4.22 26.98 -4.72
N SER A 15 3.97 26.42 -3.55
CA SER A 15 2.67 25.88 -3.20
C SER A 15 1.78 27.02 -2.71
N THR A 16 1.26 27.77 -3.68
CA THR A 16 0.04 28.53 -3.49
C THR A 16 -1.07 27.51 -3.18
N GLY A 17 -1.19 27.07 -1.92
CA GLY A 17 -2.37 26.35 -1.41
C GLY A 17 -2.85 25.09 -2.16
N GLY A 18 -2.02 24.49 -3.04
CA GLY A 18 -2.38 23.36 -3.87
C GLY A 18 -2.11 22.03 -3.19
N ILE A 19 -2.98 21.06 -3.44
CA ILE A 19 -2.78 19.65 -3.08
C ILE A 19 -1.45 19.19 -3.69
N VAL A 20 -0.50 18.77 -2.86
CA VAL A 20 0.78 18.21 -3.33
C VAL A 20 0.48 16.96 -4.15
N ASN A 21 0.70 17.03 -5.46
CA ASN A 21 0.46 15.91 -6.35
C ASN A 21 1.58 14.87 -6.20
N GLN A 22 1.26 13.58 -6.38
CA GLN A 22 2.22 12.48 -6.31
C GLN A 22 3.41 12.68 -7.26
N ASP A 23 3.17 13.28 -8.41
CA ASP A 23 4.20 13.60 -9.39
C ASP A 23 5.19 14.65 -8.87
N GLN A 24 4.70 15.67 -8.14
CA GLN A 24 5.56 16.67 -7.49
C GLN A 24 6.47 16.02 -6.43
N LEU A 25 5.94 15.09 -5.62
CA LEU A 25 6.75 14.38 -4.63
C LEU A 25 7.84 13.52 -5.27
N TYR A 26 7.60 12.96 -6.44
CA TYR A 26 8.61 12.21 -7.19
C TYR A 26 9.76 13.11 -7.66
N PHE A 27 9.46 14.32 -8.15
CA PHE A 27 10.47 15.25 -8.65
C PHE A 27 11.12 16.07 -7.54
N ASP A 28 10.36 16.47 -6.52
CA ASP A 28 10.81 17.37 -5.47
C ASP A 28 11.29 16.65 -4.21
N GLY A 29 10.95 15.38 -4.04
CA GLY A 29 11.40 14.55 -2.91
C GLY A 29 12.88 14.14 -3.02
N TYR A 30 13.46 13.73 -1.90
CA TYR A 30 14.77 13.09 -1.87
C TYR A 30 14.59 11.58 -1.95
N GLN A 31 15.27 10.94 -2.90
CA GLN A 31 15.24 9.49 -3.06
C GLN A 31 16.33 8.83 -2.22
N ILE A 32 15.99 7.75 -1.53
CA ILE A 32 16.95 6.91 -0.83
C ILE A 32 17.56 5.95 -1.87
N ASP A 33 18.89 5.95 -2.00
CA ASP A 33 19.60 5.03 -2.88
C ASP A 33 19.68 3.59 -2.32
N ASN A 34 20.21 2.66 -3.13
CA ASN A 34 20.34 1.26 -2.71
C ASN A 34 21.29 1.05 -1.51
N SER A 35 22.13 2.02 -1.21
CA SER A 35 23.06 2.02 -0.07
C SER A 35 22.44 2.65 1.19
N GLY A 36 21.21 3.18 1.09
CA GLY A 36 20.51 3.85 2.18
C GLY A 36 20.92 5.30 2.37
N ASN A 37 21.43 5.97 1.32
CA ASN A 37 21.80 7.38 1.40
C ASN A 37 20.78 8.25 0.67
N ILE A 38 20.62 9.48 1.17
CA ILE A 38 19.95 10.58 0.48
C ILE A 38 20.98 11.65 0.08
N ARG A 39 20.78 12.28 -1.06
CA ARG A 39 21.63 13.39 -1.51
C ARG A 39 20.91 14.70 -1.29
N ILE A 40 21.40 15.48 -0.34
CA ILE A 40 20.82 16.78 0.00
C ILE A 40 21.76 17.89 -0.51
N PRO A 41 21.24 18.93 -1.16
CA PRO A 41 22.04 20.08 -1.56
C PRO A 41 22.84 20.60 -0.35
N VAL A 42 24.08 20.97 -0.56
CA VAL A 42 25.02 21.49 0.43
C VAL A 42 25.55 20.44 1.41
N LEU A 43 24.69 19.60 2.03
CA LEU A 43 25.10 18.52 2.94
C LEU A 43 25.70 17.29 2.25
N GLY A 44 25.51 17.16 0.94
CA GLY A 44 26.02 16.00 0.19
C GLY A 44 25.24 14.71 0.47
N LEU A 45 25.96 13.60 0.60
CA LEU A 45 25.40 12.27 0.90
C LEU A 45 25.24 12.10 2.41
N VAL A 46 24.00 11.78 2.82
CA VAL A 46 23.66 11.48 4.21
C VAL A 46 23.10 10.07 4.28
N ASN A 47 23.71 9.22 5.11
CA ASN A 47 23.21 7.86 5.34
C ASN A 47 22.01 7.90 6.28
N VAL A 48 20.89 7.31 5.83
CA VAL A 48 19.61 7.24 6.56
C VAL A 48 19.12 5.79 6.71
N LYS A 49 19.97 4.83 6.40
CA LYS A 49 19.64 3.43 6.46
C LYS A 49 19.26 3.03 7.87
N ASP A 50 18.16 2.29 8.01
CA ASP A 50 17.64 1.77 9.28
C ASP A 50 17.30 2.86 10.33
N GLN A 51 17.15 4.12 9.89
CA GLN A 51 16.78 5.25 10.76
C GLN A 51 15.27 5.56 10.61
N THR A 52 14.69 6.06 11.69
CA THR A 52 13.32 6.61 11.66
C THR A 52 13.34 8.03 11.09
N VAL A 53 12.18 8.54 10.66
CA VAL A 53 12.05 9.93 10.17
C VAL A 53 12.48 10.95 11.24
N ASP A 54 12.24 10.65 12.52
CA ASP A 54 12.65 11.49 13.64
C ASP A 54 14.17 11.49 13.82
N ASP A 55 14.83 10.31 13.68
CA ASP A 55 16.28 10.22 13.75
C ASP A 55 16.94 10.97 12.59
N VAL A 56 16.38 10.85 11.39
CA VAL A 56 16.87 11.58 10.22
C VAL A 56 16.67 13.09 10.41
N SER A 57 15.54 13.54 10.96
CA SER A 57 15.32 14.95 11.28
C SER A 57 16.42 15.49 12.21
N LYS A 58 16.68 14.79 13.32
CA LYS A 58 17.72 15.16 14.29
C LYS A 58 19.13 15.11 13.70
N LEU A 59 19.42 14.11 12.88
CA LEU A 59 20.69 13.99 12.18
C LEU A 59 20.94 15.17 11.25
N LEU A 60 19.92 15.58 10.48
CA LEU A 60 20.00 16.73 9.57
C LEU A 60 20.12 18.04 10.34
N GLU A 61 19.35 18.23 11.41
CA GLU A 61 19.49 19.40 12.29
C GLU A 61 20.90 19.56 12.81
N LYS A 62 21.46 18.45 13.36
CA LYS A 62 22.81 18.42 13.90
C LYS A 62 23.85 18.82 12.84
N LYS A 63 23.80 18.19 11.65
CA LYS A 63 24.72 18.50 10.55
C LYS A 63 24.62 19.95 10.07
N LEU A 64 23.41 20.46 9.94
CA LEU A 64 23.19 21.86 9.52
C LEU A 64 23.70 22.85 10.55
N LEU A 65 23.55 22.57 11.85
CA LEU A 65 24.07 23.43 12.94
C LEU A 65 25.60 23.36 13.05
N GLU A 66 26.20 22.19 12.75
CA GLU A 66 27.66 22.04 12.79
C GLU A 66 28.36 22.70 11.60
N GLU A 67 27.76 22.62 10.40
CA GLU A 67 28.44 22.99 9.16
C GLU A 67 28.03 24.37 8.60
N TYR A 68 26.77 24.81 8.86
CA TYR A 68 26.21 25.98 8.16
C TYR A 68 25.54 27.03 9.03
N PHE A 69 25.00 26.66 10.18
CA PHE A 69 24.23 27.56 11.03
C PHE A 69 24.85 27.66 12.43
N THR A 70 24.66 28.81 13.06
CA THR A 70 25.05 28.96 14.47
C THR A 70 23.99 28.35 15.39
N PRO A 71 24.37 27.84 16.58
CA PRO A 71 23.44 27.27 17.56
C PRO A 71 22.29 28.22 17.96
N ALA A 72 22.49 29.54 17.82
CA ALA A 72 21.46 30.56 18.07
C ALA A 72 20.35 30.62 17.01
N SER A 73 20.44 29.85 15.94
CA SER A 73 19.52 29.95 14.80
C SER A 73 18.16 29.28 15.04
N ASN A 74 17.94 28.55 16.15
CA ASN A 74 16.71 27.80 16.43
C ASN A 74 16.19 27.02 15.20
N LEU A 75 17.12 26.35 14.50
CA LEU A 75 16.81 25.57 13.33
C LEU A 75 16.10 24.28 13.72
N PHE A 76 15.03 23.95 13.02
CA PHE A 76 14.42 22.62 13.07
C PHE A 76 14.19 22.08 11.66
N VAL A 77 14.29 20.75 11.51
CA VAL A 77 14.08 20.04 10.25
C VAL A 77 12.90 19.11 10.38
N ILE A 78 11.96 19.20 9.46
CA ILE A 78 10.83 18.27 9.38
C ILE A 78 11.08 17.32 8.23
N VAL A 79 11.17 16.01 8.54
CA VAL A 79 11.25 14.94 7.56
C VAL A 79 9.92 14.19 7.55
N LYS A 80 9.38 13.95 6.37
CA LYS A 80 8.17 13.13 6.18
C LYS A 80 8.39 12.15 5.05
N LEU A 81 7.76 10.98 5.15
CA LEU A 81 7.70 10.04 4.04
C LEU A 81 6.76 10.58 2.95
N ALA A 82 7.08 10.30 1.70
CA ALA A 82 6.23 10.63 0.54
C ALA A 82 4.99 9.72 0.44
N GLY A 83 4.58 9.15 1.55
CA GLY A 83 3.48 8.21 1.67
C GLY A 83 3.91 6.75 1.51
N ILE A 84 2.97 5.86 1.83
CA ILE A 84 3.14 4.41 1.69
C ILE A 84 2.48 3.98 0.38
N LYS A 85 3.32 3.57 -0.57
CA LYS A 85 2.90 3.04 -1.87
C LYS A 85 2.72 1.53 -1.75
N TYR A 86 1.57 1.00 -2.18
CA TYR A 86 1.31 -0.43 -2.26
C TYR A 86 0.57 -0.76 -3.55
N THR A 87 0.60 -2.02 -3.96
CA THR A 87 -0.17 -2.50 -5.12
C THR A 87 -1.16 -3.54 -4.64
N ILE A 88 -2.42 -3.42 -5.07
CA ILE A 88 -3.47 -4.36 -4.70
C ILE A 88 -4.16 -4.92 -5.93
N ASN A 89 -4.45 -6.21 -5.92
CA ASN A 89 -5.09 -6.92 -7.03
C ASN A 89 -5.98 -8.07 -6.53
N GLY A 90 -6.73 -8.70 -7.43
CA GLY A 90 -7.67 -9.78 -7.13
C GLY A 90 -9.09 -9.28 -6.90
N GLU A 91 -9.80 -9.92 -5.98
CA GLU A 91 -11.18 -9.59 -5.64
C GLU A 91 -11.26 -8.41 -4.66
N ILE A 92 -11.15 -7.22 -5.21
CA ILE A 92 -11.17 -5.94 -4.50
C ILE A 92 -11.92 -4.91 -5.34
N GLY A 93 -12.54 -3.93 -4.70
CA GLY A 93 -13.34 -2.92 -5.38
C GLY A 93 -12.56 -2.11 -6.43
N SER A 94 -11.28 -1.78 -6.16
CA SER A 94 -10.42 -1.03 -7.07
C SER A 94 -9.00 -1.55 -7.02
N THR A 95 -8.57 -2.19 -8.10
CA THR A 95 -7.20 -2.71 -8.26
C THR A 95 -6.21 -1.64 -8.67
N GLY A 96 -4.92 -1.91 -8.51
CA GLY A 96 -3.83 -1.07 -8.98
C GLY A 96 -2.88 -0.62 -7.88
N THR A 97 -1.99 0.27 -8.24
CA THR A 97 -1.04 0.87 -7.30
C THR A 97 -1.66 2.11 -6.66
N LYS A 98 -1.58 2.18 -5.33
CA LYS A 98 -2.12 3.27 -4.52
C LYS A 98 -1.05 3.85 -3.63
N THR A 99 -1.17 5.12 -3.29
CA THR A 99 -0.30 5.80 -2.33
C THR A 99 -1.17 6.46 -1.28
N VAL A 100 -0.84 6.23 -0.01
CA VAL A 100 -1.52 6.85 1.13
C VAL A 100 -0.51 7.70 1.88
N PHE A 101 -0.85 8.98 2.10
CA PHE A 101 0.03 9.95 2.76
C PHE A 101 -0.12 9.89 4.28
N GLN A 102 0.38 8.80 4.84
CA GLN A 102 0.40 8.51 6.28
C GLN A 102 1.75 7.89 6.66
N ASP A 103 2.13 8.04 7.93
CA ASP A 103 3.38 7.47 8.43
C ASP A 103 3.28 5.95 8.64
N LYS A 104 2.06 5.45 8.88
CA LYS A 104 1.76 4.03 9.03
C LYS A 104 0.45 3.71 8.32
N LEU A 105 0.39 2.56 7.68
CA LEU A 105 -0.78 2.06 6.99
C LEU A 105 -0.95 0.58 7.35
N ASN A 106 -2.10 0.20 7.88
CA ASN A 106 -2.40 -1.22 8.11
C ASN A 106 -3.17 -1.82 6.92
N ILE A 107 -3.23 -3.17 6.90
CA ILE A 107 -3.89 -3.91 5.82
C ILE A 107 -5.39 -3.59 5.70
N LEU A 108 -6.08 -3.35 6.80
CA LEU A 108 -7.52 -3.05 6.80
C LEU A 108 -7.79 -1.68 6.18
N GLU A 109 -6.96 -0.68 6.49
CA GLU A 109 -7.03 0.64 5.86
C GLU A 109 -6.73 0.56 4.36
N ALA A 110 -5.74 -0.24 3.96
CA ALA A 110 -5.41 -0.44 2.55
C ALA A 110 -6.57 -1.08 1.77
N ILE A 111 -7.25 -2.07 2.37
CA ILE A 111 -8.45 -2.70 1.83
C ILE A 111 -9.59 -1.67 1.71
N ALA A 112 -9.86 -0.90 2.76
CA ALA A 112 -10.88 0.15 2.75
C ALA A 112 -10.60 1.21 1.68
N ASN A 113 -9.37 1.69 1.56
CA ASN A 113 -8.93 2.63 0.52
C ASN A 113 -9.02 2.05 -0.91
N SER A 114 -9.18 0.73 -1.01
CA SER A 114 -9.30 0.02 -2.28
C SER A 114 -10.74 -0.42 -2.59
N GLY A 115 -11.73 0.09 -1.85
CA GLY A 115 -13.15 -0.13 -2.10
C GLY A 115 -13.69 -1.44 -1.54
N ASP A 116 -13.03 -1.96 -0.49
CA ASP A 116 -13.36 -3.20 0.25
C ASP A 116 -13.35 -4.47 -0.61
N ILE A 117 -13.40 -5.61 0.06
CA ILE A 117 -13.47 -6.94 -0.52
C ILE A 117 -14.93 -7.29 -0.77
N PRO A 118 -15.36 -7.47 -2.04
CA PRO A 118 -16.73 -7.84 -2.37
C PRO A 118 -17.07 -9.25 -1.85
N LEU A 119 -18.35 -9.63 -1.91
CA LEU A 119 -18.83 -10.95 -1.51
C LEU A 119 -18.18 -12.11 -2.26
N THR A 120 -17.56 -11.84 -3.40
CA THR A 120 -16.82 -12.81 -4.22
C THR A 120 -15.38 -13.02 -3.77
N GLY A 121 -14.87 -12.13 -2.92
CA GLY A 121 -13.51 -12.19 -2.40
C GLY A 121 -13.40 -12.96 -1.08
N ASN A 122 -12.26 -13.59 -0.88
CA ASN A 122 -11.99 -14.38 0.31
C ASN A 122 -11.24 -13.56 1.36
N LYS A 123 -11.96 -13.02 2.34
CA LYS A 123 -11.39 -12.26 3.47
C LYS A 123 -10.44 -13.10 4.36
N LYS A 124 -10.51 -14.44 4.26
CA LYS A 124 -9.63 -15.33 5.03
C LYS A 124 -8.32 -15.65 4.33
N GLU A 125 -8.19 -15.30 3.07
CA GLU A 125 -7.01 -15.62 2.27
C GLU A 125 -6.52 -14.37 1.51
N VAL A 126 -6.14 -13.34 2.26
CA VAL A 126 -5.49 -12.15 1.70
C VAL A 126 -3.99 -12.33 1.80
N VAL A 127 -3.33 -12.42 0.64
CA VAL A 127 -1.88 -12.62 0.55
C VAL A 127 -1.18 -11.28 0.51
N VAL A 128 -0.22 -11.07 1.40
CA VAL A 128 0.69 -9.90 1.34
C VAL A 128 2.07 -10.41 0.96
N MET A 129 2.64 -9.85 -0.10
CA MET A 129 3.98 -10.15 -0.57
C MET A 129 4.87 -8.92 -0.38
N ARG A 130 6.04 -9.14 0.19
CA ARG A 130 7.04 -8.12 0.52
C ARG A 130 8.38 -8.45 -0.10
N LYS A 131 8.99 -7.47 -0.75
CA LYS A 131 10.35 -7.61 -1.25
C LYS A 131 11.34 -7.53 -0.08
N ILE A 132 12.24 -8.50 -0.01
CA ILE A 132 13.36 -8.54 0.93
C ILE A 132 14.68 -8.64 0.15
N PRO A 133 15.85 -8.39 0.76
CA PRO A 133 17.14 -8.46 0.05
C PRO A 133 17.41 -9.79 -0.64
N THR A 134 16.88 -10.90 -0.10
CA THR A 134 17.06 -12.27 -0.62
C THR A 134 15.96 -12.71 -1.59
N GLY A 135 14.99 -11.85 -1.95
CA GLY A 135 13.89 -12.19 -2.86
C GLY A 135 12.54 -11.62 -2.40
N TYR A 136 11.53 -12.48 -2.38
CA TYR A 136 10.17 -12.12 -1.92
C TYR A 136 9.73 -13.05 -0.80
N GLN A 137 9.07 -12.48 0.19
CA GLN A 137 8.43 -13.20 1.27
C GLN A 137 6.94 -12.89 1.26
N SER A 138 6.09 -13.86 1.56
CA SER A 138 4.65 -13.67 1.60
C SER A 138 4.02 -14.33 2.82
N GLU A 139 2.91 -13.74 3.26
CA GLU A 139 2.06 -14.28 4.32
C GLU A 139 0.60 -14.20 3.88
N THR A 140 -0.19 -15.18 4.27
CA THR A 140 -1.64 -15.18 4.06
C THR A 140 -2.31 -14.75 5.35
N LEU A 141 -3.08 -13.67 5.27
CA LEU A 141 -3.79 -13.08 6.41
C LEU A 141 -5.27 -13.45 6.36
N ASP A 142 -5.83 -13.86 7.50
CA ASP A 142 -7.27 -13.95 7.72
C ASP A 142 -7.76 -12.61 8.33
N LEU A 143 -8.41 -11.79 7.53
CA LEU A 143 -8.93 -10.50 7.99
C LEU A 143 -10.21 -10.62 8.83
N THR A 144 -10.74 -11.84 9.00
CA THR A 144 -11.88 -12.11 9.88
C THR A 144 -11.46 -12.51 11.29
N ASP A 145 -10.16 -12.78 11.49
CA ASP A 145 -9.56 -13.10 12.78
C ASP A 145 -8.98 -11.83 13.43
N ALA A 146 -9.40 -11.54 14.66
CA ALA A 146 -8.86 -10.40 15.42
C ALA A 146 -7.34 -10.49 15.66
N ASN A 147 -6.77 -11.71 15.68
CA ASN A 147 -5.33 -11.91 15.85
C ASN A 147 -4.49 -11.43 14.67
N VAL A 148 -5.10 -11.05 13.56
CA VAL A 148 -4.40 -10.47 12.39
C VAL A 148 -3.53 -9.27 12.77
N ILE A 149 -3.91 -8.52 13.81
CA ILE A 149 -3.15 -7.36 14.30
C ILE A 149 -1.74 -7.73 14.80
N ASN A 150 -1.52 -8.97 15.18
CA ASN A 150 -0.23 -9.48 15.68
C ASN A 150 0.69 -9.94 14.54
N SER A 151 0.22 -10.01 13.29
CA SER A 151 1.06 -10.37 12.15
C SER A 151 2.08 -9.27 11.85
N GLN A 152 3.30 -9.67 11.49
CA GLN A 152 4.33 -8.77 11.00
C GLN A 152 3.95 -8.11 9.65
N TYR A 153 2.91 -8.61 8.96
CA TYR A 153 2.35 -8.06 7.72
C TYR A 153 1.11 -7.22 7.95
N PHE A 154 0.66 -7.06 9.20
CA PHE A 154 -0.48 -6.21 9.51
C PHE A 154 -0.22 -4.75 9.12
N TYR A 155 0.97 -4.22 9.44
CA TYR A 155 1.42 -2.92 8.93
C TYR A 155 2.16 -3.11 7.61
N LEU A 156 1.68 -2.42 6.59
CA LEU A 156 2.27 -2.45 5.27
C LEU A 156 3.58 -1.67 5.22
N LYS A 157 4.51 -2.16 4.42
CA LYS A 157 5.73 -1.45 4.05
C LYS A 157 5.61 -0.90 2.62
N PRO A 158 6.36 0.15 2.27
CA PRO A 158 6.38 0.66 0.91
C PRO A 158 6.70 -0.45 -0.11
N ASN A 159 5.92 -0.47 -1.20
CA ASN A 159 5.97 -1.45 -2.29
C ASN A 159 5.51 -2.87 -1.92
N ASP A 160 4.77 -3.05 -0.83
CA ASP A 160 4.07 -4.31 -0.59
C ASP A 160 3.04 -4.56 -1.70
N TYR A 161 2.86 -5.83 -2.04
CA TYR A 161 1.84 -6.30 -2.97
C TYR A 161 0.79 -7.10 -2.23
N ILE A 162 -0.48 -6.76 -2.42
CA ILE A 162 -1.62 -7.38 -1.78
C ILE A 162 -2.42 -8.11 -2.86
N TYR A 163 -2.75 -9.36 -2.62
CA TYR A 163 -3.60 -10.15 -3.49
C TYR A 163 -4.77 -10.73 -2.71
N VAL A 164 -5.98 -10.33 -3.09
CA VAL A 164 -7.22 -10.86 -2.51
C VAL A 164 -7.69 -12.03 -3.37
N LYS A 165 -7.65 -13.25 -2.81
CA LYS A 165 -8.10 -14.44 -3.53
C LYS A 165 -9.62 -14.44 -3.74
N PRO A 166 -10.13 -14.99 -4.85
CA PRO A 166 -11.55 -15.25 -5.01
C PRO A 166 -12.02 -16.37 -4.07
N LEU A 167 -13.29 -16.34 -3.70
CA LEU A 167 -13.93 -17.51 -3.05
C LEU A 167 -13.92 -18.71 -4.00
N LYS A 168 -13.75 -19.91 -3.45
CA LYS A 168 -13.72 -21.16 -4.21
C LYS A 168 -14.96 -21.37 -5.08
N GLN A 169 -16.13 -20.94 -4.60
CA GLN A 169 -17.39 -21.01 -5.35
C GLN A 169 -17.33 -20.23 -6.67
N LYS A 170 -16.67 -19.07 -6.71
CA LYS A 170 -16.47 -18.30 -7.95
C LYS A 170 -15.56 -19.04 -8.93
N SER A 171 -14.51 -19.68 -8.45
CA SER A 171 -13.56 -20.41 -9.31
C SER A 171 -14.14 -21.68 -9.92
N THR A 172 -15.18 -22.27 -9.30
CA THR A 172 -15.87 -23.48 -9.80
C THR A 172 -17.06 -23.18 -10.71
N GLY A 173 -17.39 -21.89 -10.93
CA GLY A 173 -18.53 -21.48 -11.75
C GLY A 173 -19.90 -21.79 -11.15
N LEU A 174 -19.96 -22.31 -9.93
CA LEU A 174 -21.19 -22.52 -9.18
C LEU A 174 -21.65 -21.18 -8.62
N GLY A 175 -22.93 -20.82 -8.80
CA GLY A 175 -23.50 -19.51 -8.53
C GLY A 175 -23.09 -18.87 -7.20
N LEU A 176 -22.96 -17.55 -7.22
CA LEU A 176 -22.46 -16.72 -6.10
C LEU A 176 -23.42 -16.69 -4.89
N ASN A 177 -24.68 -17.09 -5.08
CA ASN A 177 -25.73 -17.12 -4.06
C ASN A 177 -26.40 -18.49 -4.05
N GLY A 178 -26.84 -18.94 -2.88
CA GLY A 178 -27.58 -20.19 -2.73
C GLY A 178 -28.81 -20.28 -3.66
N LEU A 179 -29.43 -19.13 -3.96
CA LEU A 179 -30.55 -19.04 -4.91
C LEU A 179 -30.13 -19.34 -6.36
N GLN A 180 -28.97 -18.83 -6.81
CA GLN A 180 -28.43 -19.12 -8.15
C GLN A 180 -28.01 -20.58 -8.29
N THR A 181 -27.43 -21.16 -7.24
CA THR A 181 -27.10 -22.57 -7.22
C THR A 181 -28.37 -23.41 -7.30
N LEU A 182 -29.41 -23.06 -6.55
CA LEU A 182 -30.71 -23.73 -6.59
C LEU A 182 -31.37 -23.69 -7.96
N THR A 183 -31.40 -22.51 -8.58
CA THR A 183 -31.97 -22.33 -9.95
C THR A 183 -31.16 -23.09 -11.00
N THR A 184 -29.84 -23.16 -10.88
CA THR A 184 -29.01 -23.96 -11.80
C THR A 184 -29.28 -25.43 -11.66
N VAL A 185 -29.40 -25.93 -10.43
CA VAL A 185 -29.74 -27.34 -10.16
C VAL A 185 -31.13 -27.68 -10.67
N LEU A 186 -32.12 -26.84 -10.37
CA LEU A 186 -33.50 -27.01 -10.86
C LEU A 186 -33.60 -27.03 -12.39
N SER A 187 -32.84 -26.15 -13.08
CA SER A 187 -32.81 -26.12 -14.54
C SER A 187 -32.21 -27.38 -15.15
N LEU A 188 -31.13 -27.93 -14.53
CA LEU A 188 -30.54 -29.22 -14.94
C LEU A 188 -31.53 -30.37 -14.78
N PHE A 189 -32.23 -30.44 -13.65
CA PHE A 189 -33.29 -31.42 -13.45
C PHE A 189 -34.43 -31.28 -14.47
N GLY A 190 -34.84 -30.05 -14.79
CA GLY A 190 -35.84 -29.78 -15.80
C GLY A 190 -35.43 -30.27 -17.20
N VAL A 191 -34.17 -30.04 -17.59
CA VAL A 191 -33.64 -30.54 -18.88
C VAL A 191 -33.62 -32.07 -18.92
N ILE A 192 -33.13 -32.72 -17.85
CA ILE A 192 -33.05 -34.17 -17.78
C ILE A 192 -34.45 -34.80 -17.86
N THR A 193 -35.42 -34.28 -17.11
CA THR A 193 -36.79 -34.79 -17.11
C THR A 193 -37.50 -34.60 -18.43
N THR A 194 -37.35 -33.45 -19.09
CA THR A 194 -37.92 -33.18 -20.42
C THR A 194 -37.29 -34.11 -21.48
N THR A 195 -35.98 -34.29 -21.44
CA THR A 195 -35.30 -35.18 -22.39
C THR A 195 -35.76 -36.65 -22.20
N TYR A 196 -35.88 -37.08 -20.93
CA TYR A 196 -36.38 -38.44 -20.62
C TYR A 196 -37.82 -38.65 -21.12
N LEU A 197 -38.72 -37.69 -20.91
CA LEU A 197 -40.11 -37.76 -21.40
C LEU A 197 -40.20 -37.78 -22.92
N LEU A 198 -39.39 -36.99 -23.62
CA LEU A 198 -39.31 -36.97 -25.08
C LEU A 198 -38.83 -38.36 -25.63
N VAL A 199 -37.80 -38.91 -25.06
CA VAL A 199 -37.29 -40.25 -25.49
C VAL A 199 -38.32 -41.34 -25.23
N LYS A 200 -39.10 -41.25 -24.15
CA LYS A 200 -40.15 -42.22 -23.82
C LYS A 200 -41.42 -42.06 -24.69
N SER A 201 -41.65 -40.92 -25.29
CA SER A 201 -42.79 -40.62 -26.12
C SER A 201 -42.56 -40.90 -27.62
N LEU A 202 -41.34 -41.23 -28.01
CA LEU A 202 -40.91 -41.72 -29.30
C LEU A 202 -40.93 -43.27 -29.31
#